data_5a9d448588ea73f0688aba85b817b25f
#
_entry.id   5a9d448588ea73f0688aba85b817b25f
#
_cell.length_a   1.000
_cell.length_b   1.000
_cell.length_c   1.000
_cell.angle_alpha   90.00
_cell.angle_beta   90.00
_cell.angle_gamma   90.00
#
_symmetry.space_group_name_H-M   'P 1'
#
loop_
_entity.id
_entity.type
_entity.pdbx_description
1 polymer ?
#
loop_
_entity_poly.entity_id
_entity_poly.type
_entity_poly.pdbx_seq_one_letter_code
_entity_poly.pdbx_strand_id
1 'polypeptide(L)'
;MTPKPARLSIRSILRTTEHFMKIVNNDKDMSLYITALKFLSDCLNKYHNEKVIILIDEYDVTLENAFFEGFYKEMIGFIRSLFESALKTNSSLEFSVITGCLPFLKGSSLSYAEEYKPFSQIKNLEWHSKSIFTGLNNLKIISILDDRYAEHFGFTDDEVIKICEDYNIQQKYETIKQWFNGYIFGETNVYNPWSVMQYVDDLKANINRLPKSYWANTSSNSIVKSLIERADDITKGEIEALIEGKTIEKPVHEDITYDDVYDNLDNLWNFMFFTGYFKKISERMDENTQENFVELAIPNLEVKYIFRTKILKWFNEHIKLCDMTKMFNAIINKNVELFEIELNKLLLDTISFNDAYENFYHGFLVGVLSNMKGY
;
A
#
# COMPACT_ATOMS: atom_id res chain seq x y z
N MET A 1 -32.94 -32.95 19.83
CA MET A 1 -32.08 -33.33 20.96
C MET A 1 -30.81 -32.54 20.83
N THR A 2 -30.66 -31.54 21.67
CA THR A 2 -29.41 -30.73 21.73
C THR A 2 -28.32 -31.65 22.32
N PRO A 3 -27.16 -31.79 21.64
CA PRO A 3 -26.07 -32.59 22.19
C PRO A 3 -25.59 -31.97 23.50
N LYS A 4 -25.49 -32.80 24.56
CA LYS A 4 -24.92 -32.33 25.84
C LYS A 4 -23.46 -31.92 25.64
N PRO A 5 -23.03 -30.75 26.11
CA PRO A 5 -21.64 -30.32 26.04
C PRO A 5 -20.74 -31.38 26.70
N ALA A 6 -19.67 -31.76 25.99
CA ALA A 6 -18.68 -32.67 26.53
C ALA A 6 -18.14 -32.14 27.87
N ARG A 7 -18.28 -32.89 28.96
CA ARG A 7 -17.73 -32.52 30.28
C ARG A 7 -16.20 -32.53 30.18
N LEU A 8 -15.61 -31.34 30.02
CA LEU A 8 -14.15 -31.16 30.15
C LEU A 8 -13.72 -31.57 31.56
N SER A 9 -12.64 -32.36 31.66
CA SER A 9 -12.07 -32.69 32.95
C SER A 9 -11.53 -31.42 33.59
N ILE A 10 -11.62 -31.30 34.94
CA ILE A 10 -11.06 -30.14 35.71
C ILE A 10 -9.60 -29.90 35.30
N ARG A 11 -8.82 -30.94 35.10
CA ARG A 11 -7.43 -30.90 34.68
C ARG A 11 -7.24 -30.26 33.28
N SER A 12 -8.18 -30.50 32.34
CA SER A 12 -8.18 -29.87 31.02
C SER A 12 -8.52 -28.38 31.12
N ILE A 13 -9.48 -28.00 31.95
CA ILE A 13 -9.86 -26.60 32.17
C ILE A 13 -8.69 -25.82 32.76
N LEU A 14 -8.05 -26.36 33.82
CA LEU A 14 -6.90 -25.72 34.46
C LEU A 14 -5.74 -25.49 33.49
N ARG A 15 -5.40 -26.47 32.65
CA ARG A 15 -4.33 -26.34 31.64
C ARG A 15 -4.67 -25.28 30.59
N THR A 16 -5.92 -25.23 30.14
CA THR A 16 -6.38 -24.23 29.18
C THR A 16 -6.31 -22.82 29.77
N THR A 17 -6.74 -22.66 31.02
CA THR A 17 -6.66 -21.37 31.75
C THR A 17 -5.22 -20.94 31.97
N GLU A 18 -4.33 -21.87 32.39
CA GLU A 18 -2.90 -21.56 32.56
C GLU A 18 -2.24 -21.10 31.25
N HIS A 19 -2.51 -21.79 30.15
CA HIS A 19 -1.99 -21.42 28.82
C HIS A 19 -2.50 -20.02 28.39
N PHE A 20 -3.81 -19.79 28.56
CA PHE A 20 -4.41 -18.49 28.28
C PHE A 20 -3.77 -17.36 29.09
N MET A 21 -3.60 -17.59 30.42
CA MET A 21 -3.02 -16.60 31.32
C MET A 21 -1.54 -16.29 31.00
N LYS A 22 -0.78 -17.24 30.48
CA LYS A 22 0.59 -17.01 30.00
C LYS A 22 0.61 -16.05 28.81
N ILE A 23 -0.29 -16.25 27.84
CA ILE A 23 -0.42 -15.34 26.68
C ILE A 23 -0.81 -13.93 27.14
N VAL A 24 -1.85 -13.81 27.99
CA VAL A 24 -2.36 -12.51 28.45
C VAL A 24 -1.34 -11.75 29.31
N ASN A 25 -0.54 -12.47 30.09
CA ASN A 25 0.48 -11.87 30.97
C ASN A 25 1.83 -11.62 30.27
N ASN A 26 1.88 -11.67 28.94
CA ASN A 26 3.07 -11.43 28.14
C ASN A 26 4.26 -12.34 28.53
N ASP A 27 4.04 -13.65 28.59
CA ASP A 27 5.10 -14.62 28.81
C ASP A 27 6.18 -14.48 27.70
N LYS A 28 7.44 -14.74 28.06
CA LYS A 28 8.57 -14.61 27.14
C LYS A 28 8.67 -15.77 26.12
N ASP A 29 7.86 -16.79 26.26
CA ASP A 29 7.85 -17.93 25.35
C ASP A 29 7.09 -17.59 24.05
N MET A 30 7.83 -17.30 22.99
CA MET A 30 7.29 -16.96 21.66
C MET A 30 6.44 -18.09 21.07
N SER A 31 6.63 -19.34 21.45
CA SER A 31 5.86 -20.48 20.94
C SER A 31 4.38 -20.39 21.32
N LEU A 32 4.07 -19.73 22.45
CA LEU A 32 2.70 -19.47 22.89
C LEU A 32 1.96 -18.54 21.92
N TYR A 33 2.64 -17.51 21.42
CA TYR A 33 2.03 -16.53 20.51
C TYR A 33 1.89 -17.09 19.09
N ILE A 34 2.85 -17.85 18.61
CA ILE A 34 2.79 -18.55 17.31
C ILE A 34 1.56 -19.48 17.25
N THR A 35 1.17 -20.07 18.37
CA THR A 35 0.03 -20.99 18.44
C THR A 35 -1.25 -20.36 18.98
N ALA A 36 -1.25 -19.07 19.30
CA ALA A 36 -2.34 -18.40 20.01
C ALA A 36 -3.69 -18.45 19.26
N LEU A 37 -3.68 -18.16 17.96
CA LEU A 37 -4.90 -18.22 17.13
C LEU A 37 -5.47 -19.63 17.04
N LYS A 38 -4.62 -20.64 16.87
CA LYS A 38 -5.05 -22.05 16.90
C LYS A 38 -5.62 -22.43 18.25
N PHE A 39 -4.93 -22.05 19.33
CA PHE A 39 -5.40 -22.31 20.69
C PHE A 39 -6.78 -21.67 20.95
N LEU A 40 -6.96 -20.41 20.53
CA LEU A 40 -8.26 -19.74 20.65
C LEU A 40 -9.34 -20.44 19.83
N SER A 41 -9.02 -20.85 18.59
CA SER A 41 -9.93 -21.62 17.74
C SER A 41 -10.38 -22.92 18.41
N ASP A 42 -9.45 -23.66 19.02
CA ASP A 42 -9.75 -24.90 19.74
C ASP A 42 -10.65 -24.66 20.96
N CYS A 43 -10.44 -23.56 21.67
CA CYS A 43 -11.28 -23.18 22.82
C CYS A 43 -12.71 -22.83 22.37
N LEU A 44 -12.85 -22.01 21.33
CA LEU A 44 -14.15 -21.61 20.79
C LEU A 44 -14.91 -22.79 20.20
N ASN A 45 -14.24 -23.64 19.44
CA ASN A 45 -14.84 -24.87 18.90
C ASN A 45 -15.36 -25.79 20.00
N LYS A 46 -14.58 -26.00 21.07
CA LYS A 46 -15.00 -26.81 22.22
C LYS A 46 -16.18 -26.20 22.98
N TYR A 47 -16.24 -24.88 23.08
CA TYR A 47 -17.30 -24.17 23.80
C TYR A 47 -18.61 -24.14 23.01
N HIS A 48 -18.53 -23.75 21.74
CA HIS A 48 -19.71 -23.56 20.88
C HIS A 48 -20.11 -24.85 20.13
N ASN A 49 -19.23 -25.85 20.08
CA ASN A 49 -19.40 -27.06 19.24
C ASN A 49 -19.59 -26.76 17.75
N GLU A 50 -18.96 -25.65 17.32
CA GLU A 50 -18.97 -25.14 15.94
C GLU A 50 -17.54 -24.82 15.52
N LYS A 51 -17.22 -24.96 14.23
CA LYS A 51 -15.92 -24.56 13.71
C LYS A 51 -15.79 -23.04 13.66
N VAL A 52 -14.57 -22.56 13.67
CA VAL A 52 -14.22 -21.12 13.78
C VAL A 52 -13.93 -20.55 12.40
N ILE A 53 -14.40 -19.34 12.15
CA ILE A 53 -13.99 -18.49 11.03
C ILE A 53 -12.92 -17.54 11.53
N ILE A 54 -11.79 -17.44 10.82
CA ILE A 54 -10.72 -16.50 11.12
C ILE A 54 -10.72 -15.41 10.07
N LEU A 55 -10.92 -14.15 10.50
CA LEU A 55 -10.82 -12.97 9.67
C LEU A 55 -9.62 -12.14 10.14
N ILE A 56 -8.68 -11.87 9.22
CA ILE A 56 -7.48 -11.05 9.49
C ILE A 56 -7.47 -9.93 8.47
N ASP A 57 -7.60 -8.72 8.96
CA ASP A 57 -7.55 -7.52 8.15
C ASP A 57 -6.19 -6.82 8.28
N GLU A 58 -5.71 -6.21 7.20
CA GLU A 58 -4.48 -5.42 7.15
C GLU A 58 -3.26 -6.15 7.76
N TYR A 59 -3.05 -7.43 7.42
CA TYR A 59 -1.95 -8.24 7.99
C TYR A 59 -0.56 -7.63 7.71
N ASP A 60 -0.44 -6.84 6.68
CA ASP A 60 0.79 -6.23 6.17
C ASP A 60 1.18 -4.93 6.90
N VAL A 61 0.27 -4.27 7.62
CA VAL A 61 0.59 -3.07 8.44
C VAL A 61 1.68 -3.37 9.47
N THR A 62 1.62 -4.54 10.11
CA THR A 62 2.64 -4.96 11.08
C THR A 62 4.01 -5.16 10.41
N LEU A 63 4.01 -5.60 9.17
CA LEU A 63 5.23 -5.82 8.37
C LEU A 63 5.81 -4.50 7.87
N GLU A 64 4.97 -3.57 7.43
CA GLU A 64 5.40 -2.21 7.07
C GLU A 64 6.11 -1.54 8.25
N ASN A 65 5.50 -1.58 9.44
CA ASN A 65 6.12 -1.03 10.64
C ASN A 65 7.46 -1.73 10.97
N ALA A 66 7.51 -3.05 10.89
CA ALA A 66 8.73 -3.81 11.12
C ALA A 66 9.84 -3.50 10.10
N PHE A 67 9.48 -3.17 8.87
CA PHE A 67 10.41 -2.74 7.84
C PHE A 67 11.09 -1.43 8.20
N PHE A 68 10.33 -0.41 8.59
CA PHE A 68 10.88 0.89 8.99
C PHE A 68 11.69 0.84 10.28
N GLU A 69 11.32 -0.04 11.21
CA GLU A 69 12.02 -0.22 12.49
C GLU A 69 13.20 -1.21 12.41
N GLY A 70 13.44 -1.83 11.26
CA GLY A 70 14.62 -2.65 10.98
C GLY A 70 14.56 -4.09 11.49
N PHE A 71 13.37 -4.62 11.85
CA PHE A 71 13.18 -6.02 12.27
C PHE A 71 12.21 -6.81 11.39
N TYR A 72 12.13 -6.43 10.12
CA TYR A 72 11.21 -7.02 9.12
C TYR A 72 11.35 -8.55 8.98
N LYS A 73 12.60 -9.05 8.94
CA LYS A 73 12.86 -10.49 8.76
C LYS A 73 12.35 -11.32 9.94
N GLU A 74 12.52 -10.82 11.15
CA GLU A 74 12.01 -11.45 12.36
C GLU A 74 10.48 -11.48 12.35
N MET A 75 9.86 -10.37 11.97
CA MET A 75 8.40 -10.27 11.90
C MET A 75 7.80 -11.20 10.85
N ILE A 76 8.41 -11.31 9.67
CA ILE A 76 8.00 -12.29 8.65
C ILE A 76 8.02 -13.71 9.20
N GLY A 77 9.10 -14.09 9.90
CA GLY A 77 9.24 -15.41 10.50
C GLY A 77 8.12 -15.70 11.51
N PHE A 78 7.80 -14.72 12.34
CA PHE A 78 6.72 -14.82 13.31
C PHE A 78 5.35 -14.95 12.65
N ILE A 79 4.98 -14.03 11.74
CA ILE A 79 3.68 -14.02 11.04
C ILE A 79 3.48 -15.31 10.25
N ARG A 80 4.50 -15.78 9.54
CA ARG A 80 4.45 -17.06 8.81
C ARG A 80 4.12 -18.21 9.73
N SER A 81 4.81 -18.35 10.86
CA SER A 81 4.59 -19.42 11.82
C SER A 81 3.20 -19.35 12.46
N LEU A 82 2.74 -18.12 12.78
CA LEU A 82 1.39 -17.88 13.30
C LEU A 82 0.31 -18.34 12.30
N PHE A 83 0.44 -17.94 11.02
CA PHE A 83 -0.51 -18.29 9.98
C PHE A 83 -0.45 -19.79 9.65
N GLU A 84 0.73 -20.39 9.59
CA GLU A 84 0.87 -21.83 9.37
C GLU A 84 0.17 -22.63 10.47
N SER A 85 0.36 -22.24 11.72
CA SER A 85 -0.33 -22.87 12.86
C SER A 85 -1.85 -22.69 12.81
N ALA A 86 -2.32 -21.46 12.53
CA ALA A 86 -3.73 -21.12 12.57
C ALA A 86 -4.53 -21.63 11.36
N LEU A 87 -3.93 -21.70 10.18
CA LEU A 87 -4.65 -21.89 8.92
C LEU A 87 -4.40 -23.25 8.26
N LYS A 88 -3.23 -23.87 8.46
CA LYS A 88 -2.89 -25.12 7.77
C LYS A 88 -3.21 -26.37 8.59
N THR A 89 -2.93 -26.33 9.88
CA THR A 89 -3.02 -27.50 10.76
C THR A 89 -4.08 -27.36 11.84
N ASN A 90 -5.08 -26.52 11.62
CA ASN A 90 -6.15 -26.22 12.57
C ASN A 90 -7.43 -26.97 12.22
N SER A 91 -7.71 -28.07 12.95
CA SER A 91 -8.92 -28.88 12.76
C SER A 91 -10.21 -28.15 13.19
N SER A 92 -10.07 -27.11 14.00
CA SER A 92 -11.18 -26.28 14.49
C SER A 92 -11.55 -25.15 13.52
N LEU A 93 -10.78 -24.96 12.42
CA LEU A 93 -11.04 -23.94 11.41
C LEU A 93 -12.08 -24.43 10.40
N GLU A 94 -13.06 -23.58 10.06
CA GLU A 94 -13.97 -23.77 8.93
C GLU A 94 -13.39 -23.14 7.67
N PHE A 95 -13.14 -21.83 7.69
CA PHE A 95 -12.44 -21.10 6.65
C PHE A 95 -11.79 -19.81 7.22
N SER A 96 -10.96 -19.19 6.42
CA SER A 96 -10.33 -17.91 6.78
C SER A 96 -10.32 -16.95 5.61
N VAL A 97 -10.38 -15.65 5.93
CA VAL A 97 -10.14 -14.55 4.99
C VAL A 97 -9.02 -13.69 5.57
N ILE A 98 -8.06 -13.35 4.73
CA ILE A 98 -6.93 -12.49 5.08
C ILE A 98 -6.86 -11.38 4.04
N THR A 99 -6.84 -10.11 4.47
CA THR A 99 -6.70 -8.95 3.60
C THR A 99 -5.42 -8.19 3.88
N GLY A 100 -4.91 -7.49 2.88
CA GLY A 100 -3.73 -6.64 2.95
C GLY A 100 -3.53 -5.87 1.64
N CYS A 101 -2.77 -4.79 1.67
CA CYS A 101 -2.51 -3.94 0.51
C CYS A 101 -1.53 -4.56 -0.48
N LEU A 102 -0.53 -5.30 0.01
CA LEU A 102 0.46 -5.94 -0.86
C LEU A 102 0.15 -7.43 -1.03
N PRO A 103 0.11 -7.91 -2.27
CA PRO A 103 0.04 -9.34 -2.54
C PRO A 103 1.39 -9.97 -2.22
N PHE A 104 1.45 -10.79 -1.18
CA PHE A 104 2.66 -11.56 -0.85
C PHE A 104 2.56 -12.96 -1.44
N LEU A 105 2.96 -13.12 -2.69
CA LEU A 105 2.73 -14.34 -3.42
C LEU A 105 3.93 -15.01 -4.08
N LYS A 106 3.87 -16.33 -4.02
CA LYS A 106 4.56 -17.36 -4.81
C LYS A 106 6.07 -17.17 -5.03
N GLY A 107 6.84 -17.58 -4.05
CA GLY A 107 8.13 -18.19 -4.37
C GLY A 107 7.89 -19.63 -4.86
N SER A 108 8.48 -19.99 -6.00
CA SER A 108 8.54 -21.34 -6.54
C SER A 108 8.88 -22.38 -5.47
N SER A 109 8.19 -23.50 -5.56
CA SER A 109 8.43 -24.72 -4.79
C SER A 109 9.90 -25.00 -4.56
N LEU A 110 10.31 -25.02 -3.30
CA LEU A 110 11.38 -25.87 -2.82
C LEU A 110 11.07 -26.28 -1.39
N SER A 111 10.76 -27.56 -1.30
CA SER A 111 10.66 -28.32 -0.06
C SER A 111 11.91 -28.12 0.78
N TYR A 112 11.74 -27.95 2.09
CA TYR A 112 12.22 -28.85 3.13
C TYR A 112 12.05 -28.19 4.49
N ALA A 113 11.40 -28.98 5.37
CA ALA A 113 11.43 -28.76 6.80
C ALA A 113 12.87 -28.80 7.29
N GLU A 114 13.40 -27.69 7.77
CA GLU A 114 14.49 -27.71 8.71
C GLU A 114 13.93 -27.48 10.12
N GLU A 115 14.44 -28.35 11.01
CA GLU A 115 14.05 -28.48 12.41
C GLU A 115 13.94 -27.15 13.13
N TYR A 116 12.95 -27.06 13.99
CA TYR A 116 12.72 -25.99 14.96
C TYR A 116 14.01 -25.64 15.72
N LYS A 117 14.63 -24.52 15.37
CA LYS A 117 15.65 -23.87 16.18
C LYS A 117 15.04 -22.68 16.93
N PRO A 118 15.30 -22.54 18.23
CA PRO A 118 14.82 -21.37 18.98
C PRO A 118 15.36 -20.07 18.38
N PHE A 119 14.52 -19.04 18.38
CA PHE A 119 14.71 -17.72 17.77
C PHE A 119 16.10 -17.07 18.03
N SER A 120 16.72 -17.37 19.17
CA SER A 120 18.07 -16.89 19.52
C SER A 120 19.23 -17.49 18.72
N GLN A 121 18.99 -18.51 17.88
CA GLN A 121 20.00 -19.23 17.13
C GLN A 121 19.94 -18.99 15.61
N ILE A 122 19.02 -18.14 15.12
CA ILE A 122 18.90 -17.79 13.71
C ILE A 122 19.89 -16.66 13.36
N LYS A 123 21.18 -16.92 13.55
CA LYS A 123 22.26 -16.10 12.99
C LYS A 123 22.77 -16.83 11.74
N ASN A 124 22.67 -16.17 10.58
CA ASN A 124 23.20 -16.58 9.28
C ASN A 124 22.34 -17.55 8.44
N LEU A 125 21.05 -17.23 8.21
CA LEU A 125 20.34 -17.76 7.05
C LEU A 125 20.33 -16.68 5.96
N GLU A 126 20.92 -16.96 4.81
CA GLU A 126 20.69 -16.21 3.58
C GLU A 126 19.25 -16.50 3.15
N TRP A 127 18.37 -15.57 3.47
CA TRP A 127 16.99 -15.63 3.08
C TRP A 127 16.85 -15.01 1.69
N HIS A 128 16.77 -15.85 0.67
CA HIS A 128 16.17 -15.43 -0.57
C HIS A 128 14.68 -15.16 -0.29
N SER A 129 14.15 -14.07 -0.83
CA SER A 129 12.78 -13.57 -0.68
C SER A 129 11.73 -14.69 -0.80
N LYS A 130 11.27 -15.23 0.34
CA LYS A 130 10.21 -16.22 0.36
C LYS A 130 8.94 -15.55 0.88
N SER A 131 7.88 -15.63 0.11
CA SER A 131 6.54 -15.19 0.51
C SER A 131 6.19 -15.64 1.94
N ILE A 132 5.48 -14.80 2.68
CA ILE A 132 4.91 -15.11 4.01
C ILE A 132 4.03 -16.36 3.93
N PHE A 133 3.38 -16.57 2.79
CA PHE A 133 2.49 -17.71 2.55
C PHE A 133 3.20 -18.95 1.99
N THR A 134 4.54 -18.95 1.95
CA THR A 134 5.28 -20.16 1.59
C THR A 134 4.91 -21.30 2.54
N GLY A 135 4.41 -22.40 1.99
CA GLY A 135 3.90 -23.52 2.77
C GLY A 135 2.38 -23.51 2.99
N LEU A 136 1.66 -22.40 2.76
CA LEU A 136 0.19 -22.33 2.83
C LEU A 136 -0.43 -22.58 1.45
N ASN A 137 -0.23 -23.79 0.92
CA ASN A 137 -0.74 -24.19 -0.40
C ASN A 137 -2.26 -24.37 -0.49
N ASN A 138 -2.97 -24.20 0.62
CA ASN A 138 -4.42 -24.19 0.71
C ASN A 138 -5.04 -22.77 0.65
N LEU A 139 -4.23 -21.72 0.62
CA LEU A 139 -4.71 -20.36 0.38
C LEU A 139 -4.86 -20.11 -1.11
N LYS A 140 -6.00 -19.51 -1.47
CA LYS A 140 -6.24 -18.93 -2.78
C LYS A 140 -6.10 -17.44 -2.67
N ILE A 141 -5.22 -16.89 -3.46
CA ILE A 141 -4.96 -15.47 -3.49
C ILE A 141 -5.78 -14.85 -4.59
N ILE A 142 -6.27 -13.67 -4.30
CA ILE A 142 -7.12 -12.86 -5.16
C ILE A 142 -6.55 -11.45 -5.08
N SER A 143 -6.10 -10.93 -6.20
CA SER A 143 -5.57 -9.58 -6.31
C SER A 143 -6.61 -8.62 -6.90
N ILE A 144 -6.25 -7.36 -7.00
CA ILE A 144 -7.07 -6.33 -7.68
C ILE A 144 -7.24 -6.61 -9.20
N LEU A 145 -6.48 -7.55 -9.76
CA LEU A 145 -6.61 -7.99 -11.15
C LEU A 145 -7.68 -9.07 -11.34
N ASP A 146 -8.22 -9.65 -10.26
CA ASP A 146 -9.22 -10.72 -10.31
C ASP A 146 -10.64 -10.15 -10.22
N ASP A 147 -11.56 -10.68 -11.03
CA ASP A 147 -12.97 -10.26 -11.03
C ASP A 147 -13.75 -10.70 -9.78
N ARG A 148 -13.25 -11.72 -9.09
CA ARG A 148 -13.91 -12.25 -7.90
C ARG A 148 -13.79 -11.27 -6.74
N TYR A 149 -14.93 -10.96 -6.13
CA TYR A 149 -15.04 -10.03 -5.00
C TYR A 149 -14.69 -8.57 -5.34
N ALA A 150 -14.51 -8.22 -6.62
CA ALA A 150 -14.11 -6.90 -7.06
C ALA A 150 -15.05 -5.79 -6.55
N GLU A 151 -16.37 -6.08 -6.47
CA GLU A 151 -17.39 -5.14 -5.97
C GLU A 151 -17.45 -5.02 -4.43
N HIS A 152 -16.65 -5.82 -3.68
CA HIS A 152 -16.72 -5.83 -2.22
C HIS A 152 -15.63 -4.97 -1.54
N PHE A 153 -14.67 -4.47 -2.30
CA PHE A 153 -13.53 -3.69 -1.76
C PHE A 153 -13.63 -2.19 -2.06
N GLY A 154 -14.81 -1.71 -2.47
CA GLY A 154 -15.09 -0.32 -2.73
C GLY A 154 -16.59 -0.11 -2.85
N PHE A 155 -17.07 1.13 -2.95
CA PHE A 155 -18.44 1.37 -3.32
C PHE A 155 -18.62 1.27 -4.82
N THR A 156 -19.67 0.59 -5.24
CA THR A 156 -20.14 0.58 -6.62
C THR A 156 -20.84 1.91 -6.97
N ASP A 157 -21.05 2.16 -8.26
CA ASP A 157 -21.73 3.37 -8.71
C ASP A 157 -23.17 3.45 -8.18
N ASP A 158 -23.89 2.33 -8.17
CA ASP A 158 -25.27 2.24 -7.64
C ASP A 158 -25.32 2.53 -6.13
N GLU A 159 -24.34 2.06 -5.36
CA GLU A 159 -24.25 2.35 -3.93
C GLU A 159 -23.97 3.83 -3.67
N VAL A 160 -23.10 4.46 -4.46
CA VAL A 160 -22.84 5.91 -4.34
C VAL A 160 -24.05 6.73 -4.73
N ILE A 161 -24.79 6.35 -5.78
CA ILE A 161 -26.07 7.00 -6.15
C ILE A 161 -27.04 6.90 -4.97
N LYS A 162 -27.20 5.72 -4.38
CA LYS A 162 -28.06 5.52 -3.22
C LYS A 162 -27.62 6.35 -2.01
N ILE A 163 -26.31 6.42 -1.73
CA ILE A 163 -25.78 7.32 -0.68
C ILE A 163 -26.19 8.77 -0.97
N CYS A 164 -26.04 9.22 -2.22
CA CYS A 164 -26.45 10.57 -2.60
C CYS A 164 -27.95 10.82 -2.37
N GLU A 165 -28.81 9.84 -2.64
CA GLU A 165 -30.26 9.90 -2.39
C GLU A 165 -30.58 9.94 -0.89
N ASP A 166 -30.00 9.02 -0.10
CA ASP A 166 -30.23 8.89 1.34
C ASP A 166 -29.82 10.16 2.12
N TYR A 167 -28.79 10.85 1.64
CA TYR A 167 -28.30 12.11 2.25
C TYR A 167 -28.80 13.38 1.55
N ASN A 168 -29.64 13.29 0.51
CA ASN A 168 -30.19 14.41 -0.29
C ASN A 168 -29.09 15.30 -0.90
N ILE A 169 -28.07 14.67 -1.49
CA ILE A 169 -26.89 15.33 -2.10
C ILE A 169 -26.67 14.93 -3.56
N GLN A 170 -27.74 14.58 -4.30
CA GLN A 170 -27.68 14.10 -5.70
C GLN A 170 -26.91 15.05 -6.63
N GLN A 171 -27.02 16.37 -6.39
CA GLN A 171 -26.30 17.40 -7.15
C GLN A 171 -24.78 17.32 -6.98
N LYS A 172 -24.27 16.53 -6.03
CA LYS A 172 -22.84 16.32 -5.79
C LYS A 172 -22.28 15.02 -6.40
N TYR A 173 -23.15 14.18 -6.98
CA TYR A 173 -22.76 12.90 -7.54
C TYR A 173 -21.58 13.01 -8.53
N GLU A 174 -21.66 13.92 -9.52
CA GLU A 174 -20.59 14.11 -10.49
C GLU A 174 -19.27 14.57 -9.83
N THR A 175 -19.34 15.38 -8.76
CA THR A 175 -18.18 15.78 -8.00
C THR A 175 -17.56 14.58 -7.27
N ILE A 176 -18.39 13.76 -6.62
CA ILE A 176 -17.96 12.53 -5.95
C ILE A 176 -17.31 11.59 -6.95
N LYS A 177 -17.91 11.42 -8.13
CA LYS A 177 -17.41 10.57 -9.20
C LYS A 177 -16.03 11.00 -9.68
N GLN A 178 -15.84 12.28 -9.97
CA GLN A 178 -14.55 12.79 -10.45
C GLN A 178 -13.42 12.70 -9.40
N TRP A 179 -13.79 12.84 -8.13
CA TRP A 179 -12.81 12.91 -7.06
C TRP A 179 -12.43 11.55 -6.47
N PHE A 180 -13.36 10.60 -6.38
CA PHE A 180 -13.18 9.40 -5.56
C PHE A 180 -13.43 8.08 -6.30
N ASN A 181 -13.90 8.12 -7.56
CA ASN A 181 -14.07 6.96 -8.43
C ASN A 181 -12.76 6.61 -9.15
N GLY A 182 -12.78 5.54 -9.92
CA GLY A 182 -11.76 5.19 -10.90
C GLY A 182 -10.79 4.12 -10.46
N TYR A 183 -11.01 3.46 -9.34
CA TYR A 183 -10.31 2.23 -9.01
C TYR A 183 -10.97 1.08 -9.78
N ILE A 184 -10.16 0.29 -10.50
CA ILE A 184 -10.64 -0.83 -11.31
C ILE A 184 -10.10 -2.11 -10.69
N PHE A 185 -11.01 -2.93 -10.15
CA PHE A 185 -10.71 -4.25 -9.63
C PHE A 185 -11.31 -5.29 -10.59
N GLY A 186 -10.47 -6.14 -11.18
CA GLY A 186 -10.88 -6.91 -12.34
C GLY A 186 -11.44 -5.99 -13.42
N GLU A 187 -12.72 -6.15 -13.73
CA GLU A 187 -13.48 -5.29 -14.65
C GLU A 187 -14.44 -4.33 -13.93
N THR A 188 -14.47 -4.34 -12.58
CA THR A 188 -15.40 -3.54 -11.78
C THR A 188 -14.78 -2.20 -11.37
N ASN A 189 -15.53 -1.13 -11.65
CA ASN A 189 -15.14 0.22 -11.26
C ASN A 189 -15.72 0.56 -9.88
N VAL A 190 -14.86 0.95 -8.95
CA VAL A 190 -15.24 1.21 -7.57
C VAL A 190 -14.70 2.56 -7.06
N TYR A 191 -15.39 3.10 -6.06
CA TYR A 191 -15.02 4.32 -5.35
C TYR A 191 -14.28 3.99 -4.06
N ASN A 192 -13.40 4.87 -3.61
CA ASN A 192 -12.80 4.78 -2.28
C ASN A 192 -13.89 5.09 -1.21
N PRO A 193 -14.28 4.10 -0.39
CA PRO A 193 -15.37 4.28 0.58
C PRO A 193 -15.05 5.34 1.64
N TRP A 194 -13.79 5.36 2.10
CA TRP A 194 -13.35 6.34 3.09
C TRP A 194 -13.53 7.77 2.60
N SER A 195 -13.01 8.07 1.42
CA SER A 195 -13.06 9.42 0.85
C SER A 195 -14.48 9.85 0.53
N VAL A 196 -15.32 8.95 0.01
CA VAL A 196 -16.74 9.22 -0.23
C VAL A 196 -17.44 9.58 1.07
N MET A 197 -17.31 8.76 2.13
CA MET A 197 -18.00 8.99 3.39
C MET A 197 -17.50 10.24 4.13
N GLN A 198 -16.22 10.55 4.06
CA GLN A 198 -15.68 11.80 4.62
C GLN A 198 -16.24 13.03 3.91
N TYR A 199 -16.35 12.97 2.58
CA TYR A 199 -16.95 14.08 1.83
C TYR A 199 -18.44 14.22 2.10
N VAL A 200 -19.18 13.12 2.20
CA VAL A 200 -20.60 13.13 2.61
C VAL A 200 -20.77 13.78 3.98
N ASP A 201 -19.91 13.49 4.93
CA ASP A 201 -19.95 14.12 6.25
C ASP A 201 -19.64 15.63 6.20
N ASP A 202 -18.65 16.05 5.43
CA ASP A 202 -18.39 17.47 5.16
C ASP A 202 -19.60 18.16 4.51
N LEU A 203 -20.31 17.50 3.57
CA LEU A 203 -21.51 18.02 2.91
C LEU A 203 -22.72 18.14 3.84
N LYS A 204 -22.85 17.26 4.83
CA LYS A 204 -23.89 17.40 5.89
C LYS A 204 -23.69 18.67 6.70
N ALA A 205 -22.46 19.04 6.98
CA ALA A 205 -22.17 20.28 7.70
C ALA A 205 -22.36 21.52 6.79
N ASN A 206 -22.01 21.42 5.51
CA ASN A 206 -22.18 22.49 4.52
C ASN A 206 -22.25 21.92 3.10
N ILE A 207 -23.42 21.98 2.47
CA ILE A 207 -23.66 21.46 1.12
C ILE A 207 -22.75 22.09 0.04
N ASN A 208 -22.22 23.30 0.29
CA ASN A 208 -21.31 23.97 -0.64
C ASN A 208 -19.85 23.65 -0.41
N ARG A 209 -19.54 22.71 0.50
CA ARG A 209 -18.14 22.30 0.74
C ARG A 209 -17.51 21.78 -0.54
N LEU A 210 -16.28 22.19 -0.79
CA LEU A 210 -15.45 21.64 -1.87
C LEU A 210 -14.79 20.32 -1.40
N PRO A 211 -14.63 19.36 -2.30
CA PRO A 211 -13.91 18.14 -1.99
C PRO A 211 -12.43 18.44 -1.74
N LYS A 212 -11.80 17.60 -0.95
CA LYS A 212 -10.36 17.64 -0.64
C LYS A 212 -9.79 16.24 -0.66
N SER A 213 -8.49 16.09 -0.55
CA SER A 213 -7.88 14.78 -0.40
C SER A 213 -8.01 14.32 1.05
N TYR A 214 -8.87 13.32 1.28
CA TYR A 214 -9.09 12.68 2.58
C TYR A 214 -8.08 11.55 2.79
N TRP A 215 -7.73 10.84 1.72
CA TRP A 215 -6.82 9.71 1.76
C TRP A 215 -5.36 10.10 2.02
N ALA A 216 -4.95 11.32 1.64
CA ALA A 216 -3.58 11.80 1.84
C ALA A 216 -3.07 11.74 3.30
N ASN A 217 -3.96 11.69 4.27
CA ASN A 217 -3.63 11.72 5.70
C ASN A 217 -3.87 10.37 6.41
N THR A 218 -4.38 9.35 5.72
CA THR A 218 -4.72 8.05 6.32
C THR A 218 -3.62 7.01 6.10
N SER A 219 -2.87 7.10 5.01
CA SER A 219 -1.78 6.19 4.70
C SER A 219 -0.42 6.85 4.93
N SER A 220 0.57 6.04 5.29
CA SER A 220 1.97 6.45 5.34
C SER A 220 2.45 6.74 3.92
N ASN A 221 2.22 7.98 3.44
CA ASN A 221 2.78 8.44 2.16
C ASN A 221 4.34 8.51 2.19
N SER A 222 4.96 8.06 3.28
CA SER A 222 6.41 8.07 3.47
C SER A 222 7.13 7.18 2.46
N ILE A 223 6.58 5.99 2.18
CA ILE A 223 7.15 5.07 1.17
C ILE A 223 7.09 5.74 -0.20
N VAL A 224 5.91 6.20 -0.62
CA VAL A 224 5.74 6.85 -1.93
C VAL A 224 6.65 8.06 -2.06
N LYS A 225 6.77 8.87 -1.01
CA LYS A 225 7.69 10.01 -0.99
C LYS A 225 9.14 9.55 -1.17
N SER A 226 9.59 8.56 -0.40
CA SER A 226 10.98 8.06 -0.49
C SER A 226 11.29 7.42 -1.85
N LEU A 227 10.31 6.77 -2.47
CA LEU A 227 10.45 6.19 -3.81
C LEU A 227 10.55 7.27 -4.89
N ILE A 228 9.70 8.30 -4.81
CA ILE A 228 9.76 9.46 -5.73
C ILE A 228 11.10 10.22 -5.59
N GLU A 229 11.60 10.37 -4.37
CA GLU A 229 12.88 11.03 -4.10
C GLU A 229 14.11 10.27 -4.66
N ARG A 230 13.99 8.95 -4.79
CA ARG A 230 15.04 8.08 -5.37
C ARG A 230 14.86 7.81 -6.85
N ALA A 231 13.73 8.22 -7.42
CA ALA A 231 13.42 8.00 -8.83
C ALA A 231 14.44 8.70 -9.73
N ASP A 232 14.82 8.04 -10.82
CA ASP A 232 15.62 8.64 -11.87
C ASP A 232 14.81 9.65 -12.71
N ASP A 233 15.48 10.34 -13.61
CA ASP A 233 14.84 11.37 -14.45
C ASP A 233 13.77 10.78 -15.39
N ILE A 234 13.94 9.52 -15.82
CA ILE A 234 12.96 8.81 -16.66
C ILE A 234 11.68 8.58 -15.85
N THR A 235 11.81 8.01 -14.66
CA THR A 235 10.68 7.74 -13.74
C THR A 235 9.96 9.02 -13.34
N LYS A 236 10.72 10.12 -13.11
CA LYS A 236 10.12 11.44 -12.82
C LYS A 236 9.31 11.95 -14.01
N GLY A 237 9.85 11.85 -15.23
CA GLY A 237 9.13 12.22 -16.46
C GLY A 237 7.86 11.40 -16.69
N GLU A 238 7.86 10.11 -16.35
CA GLU A 238 6.69 9.25 -16.40
C GLU A 238 5.62 9.66 -15.36
N ILE A 239 6.03 10.01 -14.14
CA ILE A 239 5.12 10.55 -13.11
C ILE A 239 4.48 11.86 -13.55
N GLU A 240 5.27 12.77 -14.17
CA GLU A 240 4.75 14.03 -14.71
C GLU A 240 3.74 13.78 -15.83
N ALA A 241 4.04 12.86 -16.76
CA ALA A 241 3.12 12.46 -17.83
C ALA A 241 1.79 11.92 -17.27
N LEU A 242 1.85 11.13 -16.20
CA LEU A 242 0.65 10.64 -15.50
C LEU A 242 -0.16 11.79 -14.85
N ILE A 243 0.50 12.78 -14.26
CA ILE A 243 -0.16 13.98 -13.71
C ILE A 243 -0.85 14.79 -14.82
N GLU A 244 -0.29 14.84 -16.03
CA GLU A 244 -0.91 15.45 -17.20
C GLU A 244 -2.13 14.67 -17.71
N GLY A 245 -2.30 13.42 -17.31
CA GLY A 245 -3.40 12.53 -17.72
C GLY A 245 -3.02 11.58 -18.83
N LYS A 246 -1.74 11.42 -19.14
CA LYS A 246 -1.22 10.36 -20.01
C LYS A 246 -1.17 9.04 -19.26
N THR A 247 -0.94 7.95 -19.97
CA THR A 247 -0.76 6.60 -19.42
C THR A 247 0.68 6.15 -19.60
N ILE A 248 1.09 5.18 -18.79
CA ILE A 248 2.37 4.48 -18.93
C ILE A 248 2.14 2.98 -18.91
N GLU A 249 2.97 2.22 -19.61
CA GLU A 249 2.91 0.75 -19.59
C GLU A 249 4.07 0.20 -18.76
N LYS A 250 3.76 -0.69 -17.80
CA LYS A 250 4.76 -1.30 -16.91
C LYS A 250 4.51 -2.78 -16.73
N PRO A 251 5.58 -3.59 -16.53
CA PRO A 251 5.42 -4.98 -16.12
C PRO A 251 4.83 -5.04 -14.71
N VAL A 252 3.85 -5.93 -14.50
CA VAL A 252 3.18 -6.11 -13.22
C VAL A 252 3.43 -7.51 -12.70
N HIS A 253 3.96 -7.56 -11.48
CA HIS A 253 4.26 -8.77 -10.74
C HIS A 253 3.45 -8.79 -9.44
N GLU A 254 2.67 -9.86 -9.25
CA GLU A 254 1.83 -10.00 -8.05
C GLU A 254 2.60 -10.49 -6.81
N ASP A 255 3.91 -10.70 -6.90
CA ASP A 255 4.74 -11.31 -5.87
C ASP A 255 5.77 -10.36 -5.22
N ILE A 256 5.51 -9.05 -5.31
CA ILE A 256 6.39 -8.03 -4.73
C ILE A 256 6.27 -7.96 -3.20
N THR A 257 7.41 -7.82 -2.51
CA THR A 257 7.49 -7.63 -1.06
C THR A 257 8.06 -6.26 -0.70
N TYR A 258 7.98 -5.84 0.58
CA TYR A 258 8.58 -4.58 1.04
C TYR A 258 10.11 -4.53 0.84
N ASP A 259 10.80 -5.66 0.97
CA ASP A 259 12.25 -5.74 0.68
C ASP A 259 12.53 -5.47 -0.81
N ASP A 260 11.68 -5.97 -1.71
CA ASP A 260 11.87 -5.87 -3.16
C ASP A 260 11.57 -4.46 -3.70
N VAL A 261 10.77 -3.66 -2.98
CA VAL A 261 10.31 -2.33 -3.46
C VAL A 261 11.48 -1.41 -3.82
N TYR A 262 12.63 -1.55 -3.14
CA TYR A 262 13.81 -0.73 -3.36
C TYR A 262 14.88 -1.36 -4.27
N ASP A 263 14.70 -2.61 -4.68
CA ASP A 263 15.68 -3.35 -5.48
C ASP A 263 15.61 -3.02 -6.97
N ASN A 264 14.41 -2.68 -7.46
CA ASN A 264 14.17 -2.38 -8.86
C ASN A 264 13.14 -1.24 -9.01
N LEU A 265 13.32 -0.36 -10.02
CA LEU A 265 12.39 0.72 -10.33
C LEU A 265 11.01 0.21 -10.78
N ASP A 266 10.94 -0.96 -11.43
CA ASP A 266 9.65 -1.57 -11.80
C ASP A 266 8.82 -1.92 -10.57
N ASN A 267 9.45 -2.26 -9.45
CA ASN A 267 8.78 -2.55 -8.20
C ASN A 267 8.12 -1.31 -7.58
N LEU A 268 8.63 -0.10 -7.86
CA LEU A 268 7.94 1.15 -7.52
C LEU A 268 6.55 1.21 -8.14
N TRP A 269 6.45 0.92 -9.45
CA TRP A 269 5.19 0.97 -10.19
C TRP A 269 4.20 -0.08 -9.68
N ASN A 270 4.69 -1.29 -9.42
CA ASN A 270 3.90 -2.37 -8.82
C ASN A 270 3.38 -1.97 -7.45
N PHE A 271 4.25 -1.46 -6.56
CA PHE A 271 3.86 -1.00 -5.24
C PHE A 271 2.77 0.06 -5.31
N MET A 272 2.97 1.09 -6.13
CA MET A 272 2.01 2.18 -6.28
C MET A 272 0.69 1.73 -6.92
N PHE A 273 0.72 0.72 -7.80
CA PHE A 273 -0.48 0.14 -8.39
C PHE A 273 -1.29 -0.63 -7.34
N PHE A 274 -0.68 -1.56 -6.63
CA PHE A 274 -1.37 -2.38 -5.63
C PHE A 274 -1.82 -1.59 -4.40
N THR A 275 -1.16 -0.49 -4.08
CA THR A 275 -1.56 0.42 -2.99
C THR A 275 -2.55 1.51 -3.41
N GLY A 276 -3.06 1.49 -4.65
CA GLY A 276 -4.15 2.35 -5.11
C GLY A 276 -3.74 3.73 -5.61
N TYR A 277 -2.45 3.97 -5.87
CA TYR A 277 -2.04 5.23 -6.52
C TYR A 277 -2.28 5.24 -8.02
N PHE A 278 -2.39 4.06 -8.63
CA PHE A 278 -2.71 3.90 -10.05
C PHE A 278 -3.90 2.98 -10.26
N LYS A 279 -4.53 3.12 -11.41
CA LYS A 279 -5.54 2.21 -11.92
C LYS A 279 -5.04 1.53 -13.19
N LYS A 280 -5.56 0.34 -13.45
CA LYS A 280 -5.43 -0.38 -14.72
C LYS A 280 -6.31 0.31 -15.79
N ILE A 281 -5.76 0.54 -16.97
CA ILE A 281 -6.52 0.94 -18.17
C ILE A 281 -6.70 -0.26 -19.09
N SER A 282 -5.61 -0.97 -19.35
CA SER A 282 -5.57 -2.19 -20.15
C SER A 282 -4.47 -3.10 -19.64
N GLU A 283 -4.53 -4.37 -20.04
CA GLU A 283 -3.46 -5.33 -19.76
C GLU A 283 -3.16 -6.17 -21.00
N ARG A 284 -1.93 -6.60 -21.13
CA ARG A 284 -1.48 -7.53 -22.15
C ARG A 284 -0.37 -8.43 -21.65
N MET A 285 -0.30 -9.63 -22.18
CA MET A 285 0.84 -10.52 -21.97
C MET A 285 1.83 -10.35 -23.13
N ASP A 286 3.12 -10.22 -22.83
CA ASP A 286 4.16 -10.31 -23.82
C ASP A 286 4.38 -11.78 -24.21
N GLU A 287 4.24 -12.09 -25.50
CA GLU A 287 4.31 -13.47 -25.99
C GLU A 287 5.73 -14.08 -25.86
N ASN A 288 6.78 -13.25 -25.83
CA ASN A 288 8.16 -13.71 -25.79
C ASN A 288 8.65 -13.93 -24.35
N THR A 289 8.34 -12.99 -23.45
CA THR A 289 8.78 -13.02 -22.04
C THR A 289 7.77 -13.67 -21.12
N GLN A 290 6.49 -13.78 -21.57
CA GLN A 290 5.34 -14.21 -20.76
C GLN A 290 5.08 -13.31 -19.55
N GLU A 291 5.60 -12.08 -19.59
CA GLU A 291 5.34 -11.07 -18.58
C GLU A 291 4.01 -10.38 -18.83
N ASN A 292 3.31 -10.04 -17.76
CA ASN A 292 2.06 -9.28 -17.82
C ASN A 292 2.38 -7.78 -17.74
N PHE A 293 2.00 -7.02 -18.76
CA PHE A 293 2.12 -5.57 -18.81
C PHE A 293 0.77 -4.92 -18.57
N VAL A 294 0.75 -3.89 -17.75
CA VAL A 294 -0.44 -3.11 -17.44
C VAL A 294 -0.22 -1.65 -17.81
N GLU A 295 -1.20 -1.11 -18.53
CA GLU A 295 -1.28 0.32 -18.80
C GLU A 295 -1.87 1.03 -17.59
N LEU A 296 -1.09 1.91 -16.96
CA LEU A 296 -1.38 2.57 -15.71
C LEU A 296 -1.79 4.04 -15.92
N ALA A 297 -2.74 4.51 -15.14
CA ALA A 297 -3.14 5.91 -15.05
C ALA A 297 -3.44 6.31 -13.61
N ILE A 298 -3.44 7.61 -13.32
CA ILE A 298 -3.94 8.14 -12.05
C ILE A 298 -5.46 7.96 -12.00
N PRO A 299 -6.03 7.36 -10.93
CA PRO A 299 -7.44 6.97 -10.91
C PRO A 299 -8.41 8.16 -10.91
N ASN A 300 -8.11 9.25 -10.16
CA ASN A 300 -9.05 10.31 -9.89
C ASN A 300 -8.37 11.63 -9.47
N LEU A 301 -9.17 12.66 -9.20
CA LEU A 301 -8.67 13.98 -8.82
C LEU A 301 -8.05 14.01 -7.41
N GLU A 302 -8.50 13.15 -6.49
CA GLU A 302 -7.91 13.04 -5.14
C GLU A 302 -6.47 12.60 -5.22
N VAL A 303 -6.19 11.51 -5.94
CA VAL A 303 -4.84 10.98 -6.12
C VAL A 303 -3.98 11.94 -6.94
N LYS A 304 -4.54 12.53 -7.99
CA LYS A 304 -3.87 13.58 -8.78
C LYS A 304 -3.43 14.76 -7.90
N TYR A 305 -4.25 15.18 -6.94
CA TYR A 305 -3.90 16.22 -5.99
C TYR A 305 -2.74 15.79 -5.08
N ILE A 306 -2.73 14.54 -4.62
CA ILE A 306 -1.62 13.99 -3.81
C ILE A 306 -0.31 14.07 -4.59
N PHE A 307 -0.28 13.61 -5.84
CA PHE A 307 0.91 13.67 -6.68
C PHE A 307 1.42 15.09 -6.84
N ARG A 308 0.55 16.04 -7.20
CA ARG A 308 0.91 17.45 -7.39
C ARG A 308 1.50 18.06 -6.12
N THR A 309 0.89 17.83 -4.96
CA THR A 309 1.36 18.42 -3.70
C THR A 309 2.67 17.80 -3.22
N LYS A 310 2.87 16.50 -3.44
CA LYS A 310 4.12 15.81 -3.08
C LYS A 310 5.25 16.20 -4.01
N ILE A 311 5.03 16.22 -5.32
CA ILE A 311 6.03 16.60 -6.30
C ILE A 311 6.46 18.07 -6.10
N LEU A 312 5.52 18.99 -5.91
CA LEU A 312 5.85 20.39 -5.63
C LEU A 312 6.65 20.54 -4.33
N LYS A 313 6.30 19.77 -3.28
CA LYS A 313 7.05 19.80 -2.03
C LYS A 313 8.46 19.26 -2.21
N TRP A 314 8.61 18.11 -2.85
CA TRP A 314 9.91 17.53 -3.19
C TRP A 314 10.76 18.48 -4.00
N PHE A 315 10.18 19.11 -5.02
CA PHE A 315 10.85 20.11 -5.84
C PHE A 315 11.40 21.27 -5.01
N ASN A 316 10.56 21.86 -4.14
CA ASN A 316 10.98 22.96 -3.25
C ASN A 316 12.06 22.54 -2.25
N GLU A 317 12.03 21.30 -1.76
CA GLU A 317 13.06 20.75 -0.87
C GLU A 317 14.38 20.55 -1.62
N HIS A 318 14.33 20.05 -2.85
CA HIS A 318 15.51 19.85 -3.69
C HIS A 318 16.18 21.20 -4.07
N ILE A 319 15.41 22.19 -4.46
CA ILE A 319 15.92 23.55 -4.72
C ILE A 319 16.65 24.13 -3.48
N LYS A 320 16.12 23.90 -2.28
CA LYS A 320 16.74 24.37 -1.03
C LYS A 320 18.08 23.71 -0.72
N LEU A 321 18.30 22.48 -1.21
CA LEU A 321 19.56 21.72 -1.01
C LEU A 321 20.62 22.04 -2.07
N CYS A 322 20.24 22.62 -3.22
CA CYS A 322 21.17 22.99 -4.27
C CYS A 322 21.97 24.25 -3.88
N ASP A 323 23.29 24.20 -4.13
CA ASP A 323 24.14 25.41 -4.02
C ASP A 323 23.90 26.34 -5.21
N MET A 324 23.00 27.28 -5.02
CA MET A 324 22.62 28.27 -6.04
C MET A 324 23.53 29.49 -6.11
N THR A 325 24.65 29.51 -5.37
CA THR A 325 25.58 30.65 -5.30
C THR A 325 26.05 31.09 -6.66
N LYS A 326 26.41 30.16 -7.56
CA LYS A 326 26.87 30.48 -8.92
C LYS A 326 25.78 31.14 -9.75
N MET A 327 24.56 30.63 -9.69
CA MET A 327 23.40 31.14 -10.39
C MET A 327 23.03 32.57 -9.89
N PHE A 328 23.00 32.77 -8.56
CA PHE A 328 22.72 34.07 -7.98
C PHE A 328 23.81 35.10 -8.31
N ASN A 329 25.08 34.72 -8.27
CA ASN A 329 26.17 35.54 -8.72
C ASN A 329 26.09 35.92 -10.21
N ALA A 330 25.63 34.99 -11.05
CA ALA A 330 25.38 35.24 -12.47
C ALA A 330 24.29 36.32 -12.66
N ILE A 331 23.21 36.27 -11.89
CA ILE A 331 22.14 37.29 -11.90
C ILE A 331 22.70 38.65 -11.48
N ILE A 332 23.40 38.71 -10.34
CA ILE A 332 23.96 39.96 -9.80
C ILE A 332 24.94 40.60 -10.79
N ASN A 333 25.80 39.80 -11.39
CA ASN A 333 26.82 40.26 -12.35
C ASN A 333 26.28 40.38 -13.79
N LYS A 334 24.96 40.19 -14.02
CA LYS A 334 24.30 40.25 -15.33
C LYS A 334 24.95 39.32 -16.37
N ASN A 335 25.48 38.19 -15.93
CA ASN A 335 26.06 37.18 -16.80
C ASN A 335 24.96 36.23 -17.25
N VAL A 336 24.33 36.52 -18.39
CA VAL A 336 23.19 35.80 -18.92
C VAL A 336 23.57 34.36 -19.31
N GLU A 337 24.76 34.18 -19.91
CA GLU A 337 25.23 32.85 -20.34
C GLU A 337 25.43 31.88 -19.14
N LEU A 338 26.10 32.38 -18.09
CA LEU A 338 26.28 31.59 -16.88
C LEU A 338 24.95 31.29 -16.15
N PHE A 339 24.06 32.28 -16.13
CA PHE A 339 22.71 32.10 -15.57
C PHE A 339 21.93 31.04 -16.32
N GLU A 340 21.96 31.07 -17.66
CA GLU A 340 21.29 30.08 -18.51
C GLU A 340 21.85 28.64 -18.28
N ILE A 341 23.18 28.51 -18.18
CA ILE A 341 23.83 27.24 -17.90
C ILE A 341 23.40 26.68 -16.55
N GLU A 342 23.49 27.49 -15.47
CA GLU A 342 23.15 27.01 -14.11
C GLU A 342 21.63 26.81 -13.97
N LEU A 343 20.80 27.61 -14.63
CA LEU A 343 19.36 27.44 -14.67
C LEU A 343 18.96 26.17 -15.43
N ASN A 344 19.56 25.92 -16.60
CA ASN A 344 19.29 24.69 -17.36
C ASN A 344 19.76 23.45 -16.59
N LYS A 345 20.89 23.50 -15.92
CA LYS A 345 21.34 22.41 -15.05
C LYS A 345 20.33 22.16 -13.93
N LEU A 346 19.88 23.17 -13.24
CA LEU A 346 18.87 23.07 -12.19
C LEU A 346 17.54 22.55 -12.73
N LEU A 347 17.13 22.99 -13.93
CA LEU A 347 15.91 22.51 -14.61
C LEU A 347 16.06 21.04 -15.07
N LEU A 348 17.20 20.66 -15.63
CA LEU A 348 17.47 19.28 -16.05
C LEU A 348 17.54 18.33 -14.84
N ASP A 349 18.12 18.77 -13.74
CA ASP A 349 18.17 17.99 -12.50
C ASP A 349 16.82 17.92 -11.77
N THR A 350 15.83 18.75 -12.14
CA THR A 350 14.60 18.94 -11.36
C THR A 350 13.30 18.81 -12.13
N ILE A 351 13.31 18.95 -13.47
CA ILE A 351 12.09 19.03 -14.29
C ILE A 351 12.30 18.34 -15.65
N SER A 352 11.31 17.58 -16.08
CA SER A 352 11.21 17.11 -17.47
C SER A 352 10.75 18.24 -18.42
N PHE A 353 11.28 18.26 -19.61
CA PHE A 353 11.17 19.31 -20.65
C PHE A 353 9.76 19.52 -21.22
N ASN A 354 8.74 18.82 -20.74
CA ASN A 354 7.40 18.80 -21.36
C ASN A 354 6.37 19.70 -20.66
N ASP A 355 6.76 20.53 -19.70
CA ASP A 355 5.77 21.34 -19.00
C ASP A 355 5.48 22.64 -19.77
N ALA A 356 4.36 22.67 -20.47
CA ALA A 356 3.87 23.81 -21.24
C ALA A 356 3.10 24.85 -20.38
N TYR A 357 3.04 24.67 -19.07
CA TYR A 357 2.28 25.58 -18.20
C TYR A 357 3.14 26.72 -17.66
N GLU A 358 2.92 27.91 -18.20
CA GLU A 358 3.54 29.19 -17.78
C GLU A 358 3.50 29.41 -16.25
N ASN A 359 2.41 29.02 -15.61
CA ASN A 359 2.24 29.11 -14.15
C ASN A 359 3.25 28.24 -13.36
N PHE A 360 3.73 27.15 -13.93
CA PHE A 360 4.73 26.32 -13.29
C PHE A 360 6.09 27.02 -13.29
N TYR A 361 6.56 27.51 -14.42
CA TYR A 361 7.82 28.26 -14.52
C TYR A 361 7.80 29.53 -13.70
N HIS A 362 6.65 30.19 -13.61
CA HIS A 362 6.48 31.35 -12.76
C HIS A 362 6.65 30.99 -11.27
N GLY A 363 5.98 29.92 -10.80
CA GLY A 363 6.13 29.42 -9.44
C GLY A 363 7.56 28.96 -9.12
N PHE A 364 8.21 28.31 -10.08
CA PHE A 364 9.60 27.88 -9.98
C PHE A 364 10.55 29.09 -9.82
N LEU A 365 10.49 30.06 -10.72
CA LEU A 365 11.33 31.29 -10.65
C LEU A 365 11.09 32.04 -9.37
N VAL A 366 9.85 32.18 -8.93
CA VAL A 366 9.52 32.81 -7.63
C VAL A 366 10.17 32.06 -6.48
N GLY A 367 10.13 30.73 -6.48
CA GLY A 367 10.78 29.87 -5.48
C GLY A 367 12.29 30.04 -5.45
N VAL A 368 12.93 30.02 -6.62
CA VAL A 368 14.37 30.26 -6.79
C VAL A 368 14.76 31.64 -6.29
N LEU A 369 14.08 32.69 -6.76
CA LEU A 369 14.36 34.07 -6.40
C LEU A 369 14.06 34.39 -4.93
N SER A 370 13.11 33.68 -4.31
CA SER A 370 12.82 33.83 -2.87
C SER A 370 13.99 33.41 -1.98
N ASN A 371 14.88 32.56 -2.48
CA ASN A 371 16.09 32.13 -1.78
C ASN A 371 17.28 33.12 -1.93
N MET A 372 17.14 34.19 -2.73
CA MET A 372 18.14 35.24 -2.85
C MET A 372 18.22 36.16 -1.62
N LYS A 373 17.50 35.87 -0.54
CA LYS A 373 17.57 36.69 0.69
C LYS A 373 18.96 36.59 1.32
N GLY A 374 19.77 37.65 1.10
CA GLY A 374 21.14 37.72 1.60
C GLY A 374 22.22 37.96 0.54
N TYR A 375 21.82 38.04 -0.74
CA TYR A 375 22.67 38.42 -1.87
C TYR A 375 22.44 39.88 -2.30
#